data_45cdd48ce44aabcba49d5c8cc005d36b
#
_entry.id   45cdd48ce44aabcba49d5c8cc005d36b
#
_cell.length_a   1.000
_cell.length_b   1.000
_cell.length_c   1.000
_cell.angle_alpha   90.00
_cell.angle_beta   90.00
_cell.angle_gamma   90.00
#
_symmetry.space_group_name_H-M   'P 1'
#
loop_
_entity.id
_entity.type
_entity.pdbx_description
1 polymer ?
#
loop_
_entity_poly.entity_id
_entity_poly.type
_entity_poly.pdbx_seq_one_letter_code
_entity_poly.pdbx_strand_id
1 'polypeptide(L)'
;MMKPLNLDVKTKLDLSESIDPSLLKTRTMGKQELTYVSQNTVVDLLNKAFNYMWSFIIDEQWMEPGVPEIKKENKQYPFTEKNTDMSKVKIDAYGNRYIEIPVAPVAWTRGRLKVPFTQEDGTIVWIEKSACGAQAMIGNQAVQSTNAFKGSQSDCLKKCASLFGIALELYRDETEEAYFQSIRENYLPDVWTEENQEKFAKQYNKLLEILESYGWSFDDIEYYVSAVTEGQYNNFMKMPTEYLDSLIKAIEEE
;
A
#
# COMPACT_ATOMS: atom_id res chain seq x y z
N MET A 1 -24.70 5.57 -15.59
CA MET A 1 -23.28 5.88 -15.56
C MET A 1 -22.90 6.04 -14.09
N MET A 2 -21.93 5.28 -13.56
CA MET A 2 -21.42 5.54 -12.21
C MET A 2 -20.67 6.87 -12.25
N LYS A 3 -21.04 7.83 -11.38
CA LYS A 3 -20.25 9.04 -11.21
C LYS A 3 -18.84 8.64 -10.71
N PRO A 4 -17.77 9.26 -11.20
CA PRO A 4 -16.43 9.02 -10.67
C PRO A 4 -16.42 9.34 -9.17
N LEU A 5 -15.65 8.56 -8.41
CA LEU A 5 -15.49 8.76 -6.98
C LEU A 5 -14.61 9.98 -6.78
N ASN A 6 -15.19 11.08 -6.35
CA ASN A 6 -14.44 12.29 -6.03
C ASN A 6 -14.14 12.28 -4.53
N LEU A 7 -12.90 11.90 -4.18
CA LEU A 7 -12.44 11.89 -2.80
C LEU A 7 -12.24 13.32 -2.32
N ASP A 8 -12.63 13.61 -1.07
CA ASP A 8 -12.25 14.87 -0.45
C ASP A 8 -10.72 15.01 -0.38
N VAL A 9 -10.24 16.24 -0.42
CA VAL A 9 -8.81 16.56 -0.52
C VAL A 9 -8.04 16.01 0.68
N LYS A 10 -8.60 16.09 1.89
CA LYS A 10 -7.97 15.58 3.11
C LYS A 10 -7.72 14.08 3.02
N THR A 11 -8.73 13.30 2.61
CA THR A 11 -8.59 11.85 2.45
C THR A 11 -7.53 11.50 1.39
N LYS A 12 -7.49 12.25 0.27
CA LYS A 12 -6.43 12.07 -0.75
C LYS A 12 -5.04 12.30 -0.18
N LEU A 13 -4.87 13.36 0.62
CA LEU A 13 -3.59 13.69 1.26
C LEU A 13 -3.19 12.64 2.28
N ASP A 14 -4.09 12.28 3.19
CA ASP A 14 -3.83 11.27 4.23
C ASP A 14 -3.44 9.91 3.62
N LEU A 15 -4.02 9.53 2.48
CA LEU A 15 -3.70 8.29 1.78
C LEU A 15 -2.40 8.36 0.97
N SER A 16 -1.97 9.54 0.55
CA SER A 16 -0.74 9.75 -0.22
C SER A 16 0.48 10.12 0.64
N GLU A 17 0.28 10.37 1.93
CA GLU A 17 1.35 10.73 2.85
C GLU A 17 2.36 9.59 2.98
N SER A 18 3.64 9.90 2.82
CA SER A 18 4.71 8.94 3.09
C SER A 18 4.77 8.65 4.59
N ILE A 19 5.08 7.39 4.93
CA ILE A 19 5.22 7.01 6.33
C ILE A 19 6.42 7.71 6.94
N ASP A 20 6.22 8.29 8.13
CA ASP A 20 7.31 8.81 8.94
C ASP A 20 8.39 7.71 9.14
N PRO A 21 9.63 7.96 8.74
CA PRO A 21 10.72 6.99 8.89
C PRO A 21 10.88 6.45 10.31
N SER A 22 10.49 7.22 11.34
CA SER A 22 10.53 6.78 12.74
C SER A 22 9.55 5.65 13.07
N LEU A 23 8.50 5.46 12.26
CA LEU A 23 7.51 4.39 12.38
C LEU A 23 7.92 3.11 11.64
N LEU A 24 8.96 3.18 10.82
CA LEU A 24 9.51 2.04 10.12
C LEU A 24 10.31 1.15 11.08
N LYS A 25 10.17 -0.14 10.90
CA LYS A 25 10.91 -1.16 11.63
C LYS A 25 11.69 -2.01 10.66
N THR A 26 12.86 -2.46 11.08
CA THR A 26 13.68 -3.39 10.31
C THR A 26 13.73 -4.74 10.99
N ARG A 27 13.81 -5.81 10.20
CA ARG A 27 14.11 -7.15 10.68
C ARG A 27 15.04 -7.85 9.70
N THR A 28 15.97 -8.62 10.22
CA THR A 28 16.85 -9.46 9.41
C THR A 28 16.15 -10.78 9.07
N MET A 29 16.09 -11.14 7.80
CA MET A 29 15.58 -12.41 7.33
C MET A 29 16.65 -13.08 6.46
N GLY A 30 17.38 -14.03 7.05
CA GLY A 30 18.57 -14.60 6.41
C GLY A 30 19.69 -13.58 6.26
N LYS A 31 20.03 -13.21 5.03
CA LYS A 31 21.04 -12.18 4.70
C LYS A 31 20.43 -10.84 4.30
N GLN A 32 19.11 -10.74 4.26
CA GLN A 32 18.39 -9.55 3.84
C GLN A 32 17.83 -8.82 5.05
N GLU A 33 17.91 -7.51 5.03
CA GLU A 33 17.22 -6.63 5.94
C GLU A 33 15.92 -6.18 5.28
N LEU A 34 14.80 -6.40 5.96
CA LEU A 34 13.47 -6.06 5.48
C LEU A 34 12.91 -4.92 6.31
N THR A 35 12.54 -3.84 5.65
CA THR A 35 11.80 -2.73 6.26
C THR A 35 10.31 -3.03 6.25
N TYR A 36 9.61 -2.74 7.33
CA TYR A 36 8.19 -2.97 7.45
C TYR A 36 7.54 -2.02 8.45
N VAL A 37 6.22 -1.89 8.37
CA VAL A 37 5.40 -1.22 9.40
C VAL A 37 4.73 -2.23 10.30
N SER A 38 4.53 -1.84 11.57
CA SER A 38 3.75 -2.65 12.51
C SER A 38 2.27 -2.63 12.15
N GLN A 39 1.52 -3.64 12.59
CA GLN A 39 0.06 -3.64 12.46
C GLN A 39 -0.57 -2.42 13.16
N ASN A 40 -0.05 -2.04 14.33
CA ASN A 40 -0.57 -0.89 15.08
C ASN A 40 -0.40 0.40 14.28
N THR A 41 0.76 0.61 13.66
CA THR A 41 1.00 1.77 12.78
C THR A 41 -0.03 1.82 11.66
N VAL A 42 -0.32 0.69 11.01
CA VAL A 42 -1.35 0.64 9.94
C VAL A 42 -2.75 0.96 10.48
N VAL A 43 -3.08 0.45 11.69
CA VAL A 43 -4.35 0.78 12.36
C VAL A 43 -4.44 2.28 12.67
N ASP A 44 -3.36 2.90 13.14
CA ASP A 44 -3.32 4.34 13.44
C ASP A 44 -3.49 5.19 12.16
N LEU A 45 -2.84 4.78 11.07
CA LEU A 45 -2.99 5.43 9.76
C LEU A 45 -4.42 5.28 9.22
N LEU A 46 -5.04 4.10 9.36
CA LEU A 46 -6.44 3.89 8.98
C LEU A 46 -7.39 4.74 9.84
N ASN A 47 -7.12 4.86 11.15
CA ASN A 47 -7.90 5.70 12.04
C ASN A 47 -7.79 7.18 11.66
N LYS A 48 -6.59 7.65 11.31
CA LYS A 48 -6.34 9.01 10.83
C LYS A 48 -7.09 9.28 9.53
N ALA A 49 -6.90 8.41 8.52
CA ALA A 49 -7.46 8.62 7.18
C ALA A 49 -9.00 8.50 7.14
N PHE A 50 -9.59 7.60 7.93
CA PHE A 50 -11.02 7.28 7.87
C PHE A 50 -11.79 7.61 9.15
N ASN A 51 -11.20 8.40 10.04
CA ASN A 51 -11.83 8.85 11.30
C ASN A 51 -12.49 7.70 12.08
N TYR A 52 -11.78 6.57 12.23
CA TYR A 52 -12.24 5.32 12.87
C TYR A 52 -13.41 4.61 12.16
N MET A 53 -13.88 5.13 11.02
CA MET A 53 -15.00 4.55 10.28
C MET A 53 -14.50 3.54 9.24
N TRP A 54 -13.87 2.48 9.68
CA TRP A 54 -13.43 1.38 8.83
C TRP A 54 -13.68 0.04 9.50
N SER A 55 -13.69 -1.04 8.73
CA SER A 55 -13.79 -2.38 9.27
C SER A 55 -12.93 -3.36 8.49
N PHE A 56 -12.29 -4.27 9.21
CA PHE A 56 -11.56 -5.39 8.63
C PHE A 56 -12.35 -6.67 8.90
N ILE A 57 -12.70 -7.38 7.84
CA ILE A 57 -13.52 -8.59 7.89
C ILE A 57 -12.65 -9.74 7.43
N ILE A 58 -12.54 -10.77 8.25
CA ILE A 58 -11.87 -12.01 7.89
C ILE A 58 -12.91 -12.92 7.25
N ASP A 59 -12.72 -13.26 5.98
CA ASP A 59 -13.61 -14.14 5.23
C ASP A 59 -13.27 -15.60 5.46
N GLU A 60 -11.97 -15.92 5.49
CA GLU A 60 -11.50 -17.29 5.59
C GLU A 60 -10.10 -17.37 6.20
N GLN A 61 -9.86 -18.41 6.96
CA GLN A 61 -8.55 -18.76 7.47
C GLN A 61 -8.31 -20.25 7.33
N TRP A 62 -7.11 -20.63 6.88
CA TRP A 62 -6.74 -22.05 6.78
C TRP A 62 -5.24 -22.23 7.04
N MET A 63 -4.88 -23.45 7.34
CA MET A 63 -3.50 -23.88 7.45
C MET A 63 -3.17 -24.79 6.27
N GLU A 64 -2.23 -24.37 5.46
CA GLU A 64 -1.68 -25.19 4.39
C GLU A 64 -0.55 -26.06 4.98
N PRO A 65 -0.67 -27.38 4.92
CA PRO A 65 0.38 -28.26 5.41
C PRO A 65 1.65 -28.10 4.57
N GLY A 66 2.78 -28.06 5.25
CA GLY A 66 4.08 -28.08 4.56
C GLY A 66 4.30 -29.40 3.83
N VAL A 67 4.53 -29.33 2.54
CA VAL A 67 4.95 -30.51 1.75
C VAL A 67 6.46 -30.57 1.77
N PRO A 68 7.07 -31.68 2.27
CA PRO A 68 8.53 -31.78 2.31
C PRO A 68 9.18 -31.59 0.92
N GLU A 69 10.19 -30.76 0.87
CA GLU A 69 11.01 -30.60 -0.32
C GLU A 69 11.92 -31.83 -0.49
N ILE A 70 11.90 -32.45 -1.66
CA ILE A 70 12.77 -33.60 -1.98
C ILE A 70 14.06 -33.10 -2.62
N LYS A 71 15.14 -33.13 -1.87
CA LYS A 71 16.48 -32.85 -2.40
C LYS A 71 17.18 -34.14 -2.80
N LYS A 72 17.39 -34.33 -4.10
CA LYS A 72 18.10 -35.50 -4.64
C LYS A 72 19.61 -35.28 -4.66
N GLU A 73 20.35 -36.33 -4.35
CA GLU A 73 21.79 -36.36 -4.57
C GLU A 73 22.12 -36.28 -6.07
N ASN A 74 23.13 -35.52 -6.43
CA ASN A 74 23.62 -35.45 -7.79
C ASN A 74 25.15 -35.26 -7.80
N LYS A 75 25.76 -35.36 -8.98
CA LYS A 75 27.24 -35.25 -9.14
C LYS A 75 27.78 -33.88 -8.66
N GLN A 76 27.00 -32.84 -8.74
CA GLN A 76 27.39 -31.48 -8.33
C GLN A 76 27.24 -31.28 -6.80
N TYR A 77 26.27 -31.98 -6.19
CA TYR A 77 25.99 -31.93 -4.77
C TYR A 77 25.85 -33.33 -4.18
N PRO A 78 26.98 -34.06 -4.02
CA PRO A 78 26.98 -35.40 -3.42
C PRO A 78 26.70 -35.27 -1.92
N PHE A 79 25.93 -36.21 -1.37
CA PHE A 79 25.67 -36.27 0.08
C PHE A 79 26.90 -36.80 0.80
N THR A 80 27.39 -35.99 1.73
CA THR A 80 28.53 -36.32 2.57
C THR A 80 28.18 -36.01 4.03
N GLU A 81 28.88 -36.65 4.99
CA GLU A 81 28.72 -36.36 6.42
C GLU A 81 28.94 -34.89 6.80
N LYS A 82 29.65 -34.12 5.96
CA LYS A 82 29.93 -32.69 6.16
C LYS A 82 28.76 -31.82 5.77
N ASN A 83 27.92 -32.21 4.83
CA ASN A 83 26.86 -31.40 4.25
C ASN A 83 25.44 -31.96 4.44
N THR A 84 25.31 -33.19 4.90
CA THR A 84 24.04 -33.92 4.98
C THR A 84 24.03 -34.83 6.20
N ASP A 85 22.95 -34.80 6.94
CA ASP A 85 22.69 -35.79 7.98
C ASP A 85 22.38 -37.14 7.32
N MET A 86 23.37 -38.02 7.32
CA MET A 86 23.29 -39.30 6.64
C MET A 86 22.20 -40.22 7.17
N SER A 87 21.73 -40.00 8.41
CA SER A 87 20.61 -40.76 9.00
C SER A 87 19.26 -40.42 8.35
N LYS A 88 19.17 -39.31 7.64
CA LYS A 88 17.97 -38.83 6.92
C LYS A 88 17.99 -39.18 5.44
N VAL A 89 19.07 -39.75 4.95
CA VAL A 89 19.19 -40.15 3.54
C VAL A 89 18.30 -41.36 3.27
N LYS A 90 17.39 -41.20 2.33
CA LYS A 90 16.50 -42.24 1.81
C LYS A 90 16.93 -42.66 0.40
N ILE A 91 16.45 -43.81 -0.04
CA ILE A 91 16.70 -44.34 -1.39
C ILE A 91 15.34 -44.55 -2.05
N ASP A 92 15.15 -44.00 -3.25
CA ASP A 92 13.94 -44.21 -4.03
C ASP A 92 13.93 -45.59 -4.74
N ALA A 93 12.81 -45.93 -5.38
CA ALA A 93 12.65 -47.21 -6.09
C ALA A 93 13.65 -47.41 -7.25
N TYR A 94 14.34 -46.37 -7.69
CA TYR A 94 15.31 -46.35 -8.76
C TYR A 94 16.77 -46.35 -8.24
N GLY A 95 16.96 -46.44 -6.90
CA GLY A 95 18.27 -46.42 -6.28
C GLY A 95 18.87 -45.02 -6.09
N ASN A 96 18.15 -43.94 -6.37
CA ASN A 96 18.65 -42.59 -6.15
C ASN A 96 18.55 -42.22 -4.67
N ARG A 97 19.59 -41.59 -4.15
CA ARG A 97 19.61 -41.06 -2.78
C ARG A 97 18.96 -39.71 -2.72
N TYR A 98 18.14 -39.50 -1.70
CA TYR A 98 17.45 -38.21 -1.45
C TYR A 98 17.25 -37.96 0.04
N ILE A 99 17.01 -36.69 0.38
CA ILE A 99 16.56 -36.30 1.70
C ILE A 99 15.25 -35.50 1.57
N GLU A 100 14.40 -35.61 2.57
CA GLU A 100 13.22 -34.81 2.73
C GLU A 100 13.55 -33.66 3.66
N ILE A 101 13.43 -32.42 3.15
CA ILE A 101 13.58 -31.19 3.93
C ILE A 101 12.19 -30.78 4.39
N PRO A 102 11.92 -30.78 5.72
CA PRO A 102 10.61 -30.38 6.20
C PRO A 102 10.35 -28.92 5.86
N VAL A 103 9.22 -28.67 5.26
CA VAL A 103 8.71 -27.31 4.99
C VAL A 103 7.67 -26.98 6.07
N ALA A 104 7.76 -25.79 6.63
CA ALA A 104 6.83 -25.36 7.66
C ALA A 104 5.42 -25.17 7.09
N PRO A 105 4.37 -25.58 7.80
CA PRO A 105 2.99 -25.21 7.47
C PRO A 105 2.83 -23.70 7.39
N VAL A 106 1.92 -23.22 6.54
CA VAL A 106 1.65 -21.82 6.33
C VAL A 106 0.20 -21.50 6.72
N ALA A 107 0.03 -20.57 7.65
CA ALA A 107 -1.27 -20.01 7.96
C ALA A 107 -1.61 -18.93 6.93
N TRP A 108 -2.81 -19.03 6.36
CA TRP A 108 -3.37 -18.09 5.43
C TRP A 108 -4.58 -17.40 6.03
N THR A 109 -4.75 -16.13 5.68
CA THR A 109 -5.95 -15.35 5.98
C THR A 109 -6.38 -14.63 4.71
N ARG A 110 -7.63 -14.82 4.28
CA ARG A 110 -8.30 -13.99 3.30
C ARG A 110 -9.25 -13.06 4.02
N GLY A 111 -9.17 -11.77 3.70
CA GLY A 111 -10.01 -10.77 4.34
C GLY A 111 -10.24 -9.56 3.46
N ARG A 112 -11.14 -8.69 3.92
CA ARG A 112 -11.55 -7.46 3.26
C ARG A 112 -11.44 -6.30 4.21
N LEU A 113 -10.90 -5.19 3.69
CA LEU A 113 -10.93 -3.89 4.34
C LEU A 113 -12.04 -3.06 3.69
N LYS A 114 -12.96 -2.55 4.50
CA LYS A 114 -14.06 -1.71 4.09
C LYS A 114 -13.88 -0.32 4.68
N VAL A 115 -13.89 0.70 3.84
CA VAL A 115 -13.69 2.09 4.20
C VAL A 115 -14.74 2.99 3.58
N PRO A 116 -15.15 4.09 4.25
CA PRO A 116 -16.06 5.06 3.70
C PRO A 116 -15.31 6.10 2.88
N PHE A 117 -15.92 6.52 1.79
CA PHE A 117 -15.51 7.72 1.05
C PHE A 117 -16.69 8.67 0.99
N THR A 118 -16.46 9.92 1.38
CA THR A 118 -17.46 10.97 1.24
C THR A 118 -17.36 11.55 -0.17
N GLN A 119 -18.46 11.58 -0.89
CA GLN A 119 -18.57 12.26 -2.19
C GLN A 119 -18.82 13.76 -1.96
N GLU A 120 -18.62 14.57 -2.99
CA GLU A 120 -18.85 16.01 -2.98
C GLU A 120 -20.28 16.40 -2.55
N ASP A 121 -21.26 15.57 -2.88
CA ASP A 121 -22.66 15.75 -2.46
C ASP A 121 -22.95 15.32 -1.00
N GLY A 122 -21.91 14.97 -0.24
CA GLY A 122 -22.02 14.47 1.13
C GLY A 122 -22.44 12.99 1.23
N THR A 123 -22.67 12.32 0.13
CA THR A 123 -23.03 10.88 0.12
C THR A 123 -21.83 10.04 0.52
N ILE A 124 -22.01 9.11 1.46
CA ILE A 124 -20.98 8.15 1.84
C ILE A 124 -21.08 6.89 0.98
N VAL A 125 -20.00 6.58 0.28
CA VAL A 125 -19.83 5.34 -0.48
C VAL A 125 -18.84 4.44 0.22
N TRP A 126 -19.24 3.20 0.47
CA TRP A 126 -18.35 2.20 1.07
C TRP A 126 -17.60 1.42 -0.02
N ILE A 127 -16.29 1.39 0.08
CA ILE A 127 -15.43 0.62 -0.83
C ILE A 127 -14.78 -0.52 -0.05
N GLU A 128 -14.78 -1.69 -0.66
CA GLU A 128 -14.13 -2.88 -0.13
C GLU A 128 -12.99 -3.30 -1.06
N LYS A 129 -11.84 -3.64 -0.45
CA LYS A 129 -10.72 -4.28 -1.14
C LYS A 129 -10.28 -5.49 -0.35
N SER A 130 -9.96 -6.57 -1.06
CA SER A 130 -9.58 -7.85 -0.46
C SER A 130 -8.15 -8.22 -0.76
N ALA A 131 -7.52 -8.93 0.18
CA ALA A 131 -6.19 -9.48 0.03
C ALA A 131 -6.06 -10.81 0.78
N CYS A 132 -4.94 -11.50 0.52
CA CYS A 132 -4.52 -12.67 1.30
C CYS A 132 -3.23 -12.35 2.03
N GLY A 133 -3.18 -12.70 3.32
CA GLY A 133 -1.99 -12.67 4.14
C GLY A 133 -1.50 -14.06 4.48
N ALA A 134 -0.19 -14.24 4.64
CA ALA A 134 0.41 -15.54 4.93
C ALA A 134 1.49 -15.42 6.02
N GLN A 135 1.62 -16.48 6.83
CA GLN A 135 2.67 -16.59 7.83
C GLN A 135 3.07 -18.05 8.00
N ALA A 136 4.36 -18.34 7.78
CA ALA A 136 4.90 -19.67 8.09
C ALA A 136 4.85 -19.93 9.61
N MET A 137 4.47 -21.15 9.98
CA MET A 137 4.49 -21.61 11.36
C MET A 137 5.90 -22.00 11.75
N ILE A 138 6.50 -21.30 12.71
CA ILE A 138 7.82 -21.62 13.22
C ILE A 138 7.67 -22.57 14.42
N GLY A 139 7.99 -23.88 14.22
CA GLY A 139 7.89 -24.93 15.21
C GLY A 139 6.53 -25.63 15.30
N ASN A 140 6.39 -26.61 16.19
CA ASN A 140 5.29 -27.58 16.16
C ASN A 140 4.30 -27.44 17.34
N GLN A 141 4.33 -26.36 18.11
CA GLN A 141 3.47 -26.20 19.29
C GLN A 141 2.18 -25.46 18.94
N ALA A 142 1.08 -25.74 19.64
CA ALA A 142 -0.22 -25.11 19.44
C ALA A 142 -0.17 -23.57 19.55
N VAL A 143 0.67 -23.03 20.44
CA VAL A 143 0.91 -21.57 20.57
C VAL A 143 1.46 -20.98 19.28
N GLN A 144 2.23 -21.75 18.52
CA GLN A 144 2.87 -21.29 17.28
C GLN A 144 1.90 -21.27 16.11
N SER A 145 0.91 -22.18 16.07
CA SER A 145 -0.18 -22.08 15.09
C SER A 145 -1.02 -20.82 15.31
N THR A 146 -1.32 -20.50 16.58
CA THR A 146 -2.03 -19.26 16.95
C THR A 146 -1.24 -18.01 16.52
N ASN A 147 0.08 -18.01 16.70
CA ASN A 147 0.94 -16.91 16.28
C ASN A 147 1.03 -16.81 14.74
N ALA A 148 1.02 -17.94 14.04
CA ALA A 148 0.99 -17.95 12.57
C ALA A 148 -0.32 -17.35 12.04
N PHE A 149 -1.47 -17.67 12.64
CA PHE A 149 -2.75 -17.05 12.28
C PHE A 149 -2.77 -15.54 12.57
N LYS A 150 -2.29 -15.10 13.75
CA LYS A 150 -2.17 -13.68 14.05
C LYS A 150 -1.25 -12.96 13.03
N GLY A 151 -0.15 -13.60 12.66
CA GLY A 151 0.76 -13.06 11.65
C GLY A 151 0.10 -12.93 10.27
N SER A 152 -0.62 -13.96 9.82
CA SER A 152 -1.34 -13.94 8.54
C SER A 152 -2.47 -12.92 8.51
N GLN A 153 -3.20 -12.70 9.63
CA GLN A 153 -4.19 -11.62 9.77
C GLN A 153 -3.54 -10.25 9.64
N SER A 154 -2.42 -10.04 10.35
CA SER A 154 -1.67 -8.79 10.29
C SER A 154 -1.15 -8.49 8.89
N ASP A 155 -0.64 -9.50 8.19
CA ASP A 155 -0.18 -9.39 6.81
C ASP A 155 -1.35 -9.08 5.85
N CYS A 156 -2.49 -9.76 6.03
CA CYS A 156 -3.71 -9.52 5.25
C CYS A 156 -4.21 -8.07 5.41
N LEU A 157 -4.33 -7.57 6.66
CA LEU A 157 -4.74 -6.20 6.92
C LEU A 157 -3.81 -5.18 6.25
N LYS A 158 -2.49 -5.36 6.38
CA LYS A 158 -1.50 -4.47 5.75
C LYS A 158 -1.61 -4.45 4.25
N LYS A 159 -1.78 -5.62 3.61
CA LYS A 159 -1.99 -5.72 2.16
C LYS A 159 -3.32 -5.08 1.73
N CYS A 160 -4.40 -5.25 2.48
CA CYS A 160 -5.65 -4.55 2.20
C CYS A 160 -5.48 -3.03 2.31
N ALA A 161 -4.76 -2.55 3.32
CA ALA A 161 -4.51 -1.12 3.53
C ALA A 161 -3.65 -0.52 2.41
N SER A 162 -2.64 -1.24 1.93
CA SER A 162 -1.80 -0.79 0.80
C SER A 162 -2.58 -0.61 -0.50
N LEU A 163 -3.64 -1.39 -0.71
CA LEU A 163 -4.55 -1.19 -1.85
C LEU A 163 -5.31 0.14 -1.81
N PHE A 164 -5.40 0.79 -0.64
CA PHE A 164 -5.93 2.14 -0.47
C PHE A 164 -4.84 3.22 -0.43
N GLY A 165 -3.57 2.86 -0.63
CA GLY A 165 -2.43 3.77 -0.62
C GLY A 165 -1.65 3.79 0.70
N ILE A 166 -2.19 3.26 1.79
CA ILE A 166 -1.54 3.28 3.11
C ILE A 166 -0.30 2.37 3.09
N ALA A 167 0.85 2.93 3.37
CA ALA A 167 2.15 2.24 3.38
C ALA A 167 2.51 1.58 2.04
N LEU A 168 1.97 2.08 0.93
CA LEU A 168 2.13 1.48 -0.39
C LEU A 168 3.60 1.47 -0.84
N GLU A 169 4.39 2.47 -0.45
CA GLU A 169 5.83 2.58 -0.75
C GLU A 169 6.65 1.38 -0.29
N LEU A 170 6.20 0.67 0.75
CA LEU A 170 6.89 -0.54 1.24
C LEU A 170 6.68 -1.78 0.36
N TYR A 171 5.77 -1.69 -0.61
CA TYR A 171 5.42 -2.79 -1.53
C TYR A 171 5.88 -2.51 -2.96
N ARG A 172 6.52 -1.36 -3.19
CA ARG A 172 7.11 -0.99 -4.48
C ARG A 172 8.58 -1.40 -4.52
N ASP A 173 9.07 -1.73 -5.69
CA ASP A 173 10.51 -1.85 -5.89
C ASP A 173 11.17 -0.46 -5.98
N GLU A 174 12.51 -0.41 -5.88
CA GLU A 174 13.27 0.84 -5.88
C GLU A 174 13.03 1.66 -7.17
N THR A 175 12.80 1.00 -8.30
CA THR A 175 12.54 1.66 -9.59
C THR A 175 11.15 2.28 -9.63
N GLU A 176 10.15 1.53 -9.17
CA GLU A 176 8.77 2.03 -9.04
C GLU A 176 8.69 3.17 -8.04
N GLU A 177 9.36 3.05 -6.89
CA GLU A 177 9.38 4.11 -5.88
C GLU A 177 10.07 5.37 -6.41
N ALA A 178 11.21 5.26 -7.10
CA ALA A 178 11.87 6.40 -7.73
C ALA A 178 10.97 7.08 -8.79
N TYR A 179 10.23 6.30 -9.57
CA TYR A 179 9.26 6.84 -10.52
C TYR A 179 8.12 7.59 -9.82
N PHE A 180 7.52 6.99 -8.79
CA PHE A 180 6.43 7.64 -8.04
C PHE A 180 6.91 8.82 -7.21
N GLN A 181 8.15 8.79 -6.70
CA GLN A 181 8.75 9.93 -6.04
C GLN A 181 9.00 11.08 -7.01
N SER A 182 9.47 10.79 -8.22
CA SER A 182 9.58 11.82 -9.26
C SER A 182 8.23 12.42 -9.65
N ILE A 183 7.16 11.63 -9.64
CA ILE A 183 5.81 12.14 -9.81
C ILE A 183 5.42 13.04 -8.63
N ARG A 184 5.64 12.62 -7.38
CA ARG A 184 5.34 13.44 -6.19
C ARG A 184 6.10 14.75 -6.22
N GLU A 185 7.41 14.72 -6.48
CA GLU A 185 8.26 15.91 -6.57
C GLU A 185 7.83 16.85 -7.70
N ASN A 186 7.32 16.31 -8.81
CA ASN A 186 6.81 17.10 -9.93
C ASN A 186 5.37 17.60 -9.74
N TYR A 187 4.58 16.96 -8.87
CA TYR A 187 3.16 17.28 -8.65
C TYR A 187 2.85 17.87 -7.27
N LEU A 188 3.78 17.74 -6.31
CA LEU A 188 3.66 18.29 -4.97
C LEU A 188 4.85 19.24 -4.76
N PRO A 189 4.62 20.53 -4.54
CA PRO A 189 5.70 21.47 -4.28
C PRO A 189 6.42 21.13 -2.97
N ASP A 190 7.70 21.48 -2.89
CA ASP A 190 8.67 21.21 -1.82
C ASP A 190 8.27 21.62 -0.39
N VAL A 191 7.07 22.13 -0.16
CA VAL A 191 6.66 22.71 1.13
C VAL A 191 5.27 22.26 1.54
N TRP A 192 5.11 20.99 1.87
CA TRP A 192 3.92 20.47 2.53
C TRP A 192 4.03 20.59 4.06
N THR A 193 4.03 21.83 4.57
CA THR A 193 3.78 22.08 5.99
C THR A 193 2.27 22.01 6.28
N GLU A 194 1.86 21.73 7.54
CA GLU A 194 0.44 21.74 7.92
C GLU A 194 -0.28 23.04 7.49
N GLU A 195 0.41 24.18 7.62
CA GLU A 195 -0.11 25.50 7.22
C GLU A 195 -0.35 25.57 5.70
N ASN A 196 0.55 25.02 4.89
CA ASN A 196 0.40 25.00 3.44
C ASN A 196 -0.67 23.99 2.98
N GLN A 197 -0.84 22.89 3.70
CA GLN A 197 -1.93 21.93 3.44
C GLN A 197 -3.30 22.55 3.67
N GLU A 198 -3.50 23.28 4.77
CA GLU A 198 -4.74 23.97 5.04
C GLU A 198 -5.02 25.09 4.02
N LYS A 199 -3.98 25.84 3.65
CA LYS A 199 -4.07 26.88 2.63
C LYS A 199 -4.47 26.28 1.28
N PHE A 200 -3.78 25.24 0.85
CA PHE A 200 -4.07 24.54 -0.40
C PHE A 200 -5.50 23.98 -0.42
N ALA A 201 -5.94 23.34 0.68
CA ALA A 201 -7.29 22.79 0.76
C ALA A 201 -8.35 23.89 0.62
N LYS A 202 -8.15 25.05 1.25
CA LYS A 202 -9.05 26.20 1.11
C LYS A 202 -9.09 26.74 -0.33
N GLN A 203 -7.93 26.91 -0.95
CA GLN A 203 -7.81 27.40 -2.32
C GLN A 203 -8.42 26.41 -3.32
N TYR A 204 -8.16 25.12 -3.16
CA TYR A 204 -8.71 24.07 -4.01
C TYR A 204 -10.24 23.98 -3.89
N ASN A 205 -10.78 24.04 -2.68
CA ASN A 205 -12.23 24.07 -2.48
C ASN A 205 -12.86 25.32 -3.10
N LYS A 206 -12.21 26.49 -2.95
CA LYS A 206 -12.66 27.71 -3.62
C LYS A 206 -12.68 27.56 -5.14
N LEU A 207 -11.65 26.95 -5.74
CA LEU A 207 -11.62 26.67 -7.17
C LEU A 207 -12.78 25.75 -7.58
N LEU A 208 -13.05 24.69 -6.82
CA LEU A 208 -14.18 23.80 -7.10
C LEU A 208 -15.53 24.52 -7.06
N GLU A 209 -15.76 25.38 -6.06
CA GLU A 209 -16.97 26.20 -5.96
C GLU A 209 -17.15 27.12 -7.18
N ILE A 210 -16.06 27.73 -7.66
CA ILE A 210 -16.07 28.57 -8.86
C ILE A 210 -16.42 27.73 -10.09
N LEU A 211 -15.73 26.61 -10.31
CA LEU A 211 -15.99 25.71 -11.45
C LEU A 211 -17.44 25.21 -11.45
N GLU A 212 -17.97 24.84 -10.27
CA GLU A 212 -19.37 24.44 -10.13
C GLU A 212 -20.33 25.56 -10.51
N SER A 213 -20.04 26.80 -10.05
CA SER A 213 -20.89 27.97 -10.34
C SER A 213 -21.00 28.29 -11.82
N TYR A 214 -19.93 28.00 -12.58
CA TYR A 214 -19.89 28.16 -14.05
C TYR A 214 -20.31 26.91 -14.81
N GLY A 215 -20.47 25.78 -14.13
CA GLY A 215 -20.69 24.46 -14.76
C GLY A 215 -19.48 23.94 -15.52
N TRP A 216 -18.27 24.36 -15.15
CA TRP A 216 -17.00 24.02 -15.79
C TRP A 216 -16.36 22.79 -15.16
N SER A 217 -15.58 22.08 -15.96
CA SER A 217 -14.67 21.02 -15.57
C SER A 217 -13.22 21.53 -15.54
N PHE A 218 -12.28 20.71 -15.08
CA PHE A 218 -10.85 21.05 -15.15
C PHE A 218 -10.32 21.19 -16.60
N ASP A 219 -10.96 20.55 -17.56
CA ASP A 219 -10.59 20.69 -18.99
C ASP A 219 -10.97 22.08 -19.52
N ASP A 220 -12.03 22.69 -18.99
CA ASP A 220 -12.50 24.00 -19.41
C ASP A 220 -11.57 25.14 -18.97
N ILE A 221 -10.71 24.90 -17.96
CA ILE A 221 -9.75 25.89 -17.45
C ILE A 221 -8.32 25.73 -17.97
N GLU A 222 -8.07 24.85 -18.94
CA GLU A 222 -6.73 24.66 -19.52
C GLU A 222 -6.12 25.94 -20.09
N TYR A 223 -6.95 26.81 -20.66
CA TYR A 223 -6.51 28.12 -21.14
C TYR A 223 -5.96 28.99 -20.01
N TYR A 224 -6.65 29.04 -18.86
CA TYR A 224 -6.22 29.82 -17.69
C TYR A 224 -4.97 29.24 -17.06
N VAL A 225 -4.86 27.91 -16.99
CA VAL A 225 -3.64 27.23 -16.53
C VAL A 225 -2.45 27.64 -17.39
N SER A 226 -2.60 27.62 -18.72
CA SER A 226 -1.55 28.04 -19.63
C SER A 226 -1.21 29.52 -19.47
N ALA A 227 -2.22 30.37 -19.30
CA ALA A 227 -2.01 31.81 -19.13
C ALA A 227 -1.25 32.15 -17.84
N VAL A 228 -1.66 31.60 -16.68
CA VAL A 228 -1.02 31.90 -15.37
C VAL A 228 0.35 31.27 -15.22
N THR A 229 0.67 30.24 -15.99
CA THR A 229 1.97 29.56 -15.98
C THR A 229 2.88 29.97 -17.15
N GLU A 230 2.52 31.02 -17.88
CA GLU A 230 3.27 31.50 -19.05
C GLU A 230 3.52 30.41 -20.10
N GLY A 231 2.57 29.48 -20.26
CA GLY A 231 2.65 28.36 -21.19
C GLY A 231 3.49 27.16 -20.72
N GLN A 232 3.99 27.18 -19.49
CA GLN A 232 4.77 26.05 -18.96
C GLN A 232 3.90 24.80 -18.72
N TYR A 233 2.64 25.02 -18.36
CA TYR A 233 1.66 23.97 -18.13
C TYR A 233 0.38 24.25 -18.90
N ASN A 234 -0.25 23.22 -19.43
CA ASN A 234 -1.52 23.29 -20.13
C ASN A 234 -2.61 22.44 -19.48
N ASN A 235 -2.32 21.83 -18.34
CA ASN A 235 -3.25 20.97 -17.63
C ASN A 235 -3.16 21.25 -16.12
N PHE A 236 -4.31 21.47 -15.48
CA PHE A 236 -4.41 21.78 -14.07
C PHE A 236 -3.69 20.74 -13.19
N MET A 237 -3.83 19.46 -13.54
CA MET A 237 -3.24 18.36 -12.74
C MET A 237 -1.70 18.34 -12.78
N LYS A 238 -1.09 19.11 -13.69
CA LYS A 238 0.37 19.24 -13.81
C LYS A 238 0.89 20.58 -13.30
N MET A 239 0.01 21.50 -12.99
CA MET A 239 0.36 22.85 -12.54
C MET A 239 0.82 22.83 -11.09
N PRO A 240 1.95 23.45 -10.73
CA PRO A 240 2.38 23.63 -9.34
C PRO A 240 1.34 24.45 -8.54
N THR A 241 1.19 24.10 -7.26
CA THR A 241 0.18 24.71 -6.37
C THR A 241 0.41 26.19 -6.09
N GLU A 242 1.64 26.69 -6.30
CA GLU A 242 1.98 28.12 -6.18
C GLU A 242 1.20 29.00 -7.14
N TYR A 243 0.75 28.46 -8.27
CA TYR A 243 -0.06 29.15 -9.27
C TYR A 243 -1.57 29.16 -8.93
N LEU A 244 -2.01 28.45 -7.91
CA LEU A 244 -3.43 28.23 -7.63
C LEU A 244 -4.18 29.54 -7.30
N ASP A 245 -3.58 30.45 -6.51
CA ASP A 245 -4.15 31.76 -6.23
C ASP A 245 -4.28 32.61 -7.50
N SER A 246 -3.27 32.56 -8.37
CA SER A 246 -3.29 33.30 -9.65
C SER A 246 -4.33 32.74 -10.60
N LEU A 247 -4.49 31.41 -10.61
CA LEU A 247 -5.51 30.73 -11.43
C LEU A 247 -6.93 31.11 -10.97
N ILE A 248 -7.19 31.02 -9.66
CA ILE A 248 -8.48 31.41 -9.09
C ILE A 248 -8.83 32.85 -9.45
N LYS A 249 -7.85 33.75 -9.27
CA LYS A 249 -8.05 35.17 -9.60
C LYS A 249 -8.31 35.39 -11.08
N ALA A 250 -7.57 34.70 -11.96
CA ALA A 250 -7.75 34.81 -13.41
C ALA A 250 -9.15 34.36 -13.87
N ILE A 251 -9.72 33.34 -13.19
CA ILE A 251 -11.09 32.86 -13.49
C ILE A 251 -12.14 33.82 -12.93
N GLU A 252 -11.92 34.41 -11.73
CA GLU A 252 -12.87 35.37 -11.10
C GLU A 252 -12.94 36.70 -11.82
N GLU A 253 -11.92 37.08 -12.59
CA GLU A 253 -11.84 38.35 -13.34
C GLU A 253 -12.53 38.30 -14.71
N GLU A 254 -13.05 37.13 -15.13
CA GLU A 254 -13.81 36.98 -16.38
C GLU A 254 -15.31 37.25 -16.18
#